data_49b7a77ecd1da3cc27f57f662a7e12a1
#
_entry.id   49b7a77ecd1da3cc27f57f662a7e12a1
#
_cell.length_a   1.000
_cell.length_b   1.000
_cell.length_c   1.000
_cell.angle_alpha   90.00
_cell.angle_beta   90.00
_cell.angle_gamma   90.00
#
_symmetry.space_group_name_H-M   'P 1'
#
loop_
_entity.id
_entity.type
_entity.pdbx_description
1 polymer ?
#
loop_
_entity_poly.entity_id
_entity_poly.type
_entity_poly.pdbx_seq_one_letter_code
_entity_poly.pdbx_strand_id
1 'polypeptide(L)'
;MARHKTAVRQSEIVQSARELIMHRGVNAVTIRNIAAKNRITEGAIYKHFKSKRAILQLLIEDFEKNLMKAIESTIINDDDPVKMLKDIMHVHLKYTEERKSELFAITAASVHFDDKVLRQNILDVIERYKSRVKVILRKAQNANLIRSNLDIDSVSLTFFGLVQITAIQYALTNYTVAPITKFNALWDIFLNGIVKSR
;
A
#
# COMPACT_ATOMS: atom_id res chain seq x y z
N MET A 1 -10.06 -5.62 30.56
CA MET A 1 -11.28 -5.90 29.76
C MET A 1 -11.77 -4.71 28.92
N ALA A 2 -11.93 -3.48 29.43
CA ALA A 2 -12.41 -2.32 28.66
C ALA A 2 -11.53 -1.97 27.43
N ARG A 3 -10.20 -1.95 27.60
CA ARG A 3 -9.24 -1.63 26.52
C ARG A 3 -9.27 -2.63 25.35
N HIS A 4 -9.50 -3.92 25.63
CA HIS A 4 -9.66 -4.96 24.62
C HIS A 4 -10.95 -4.74 23.80
N LYS A 5 -12.07 -4.43 24.46
CA LYS A 5 -13.35 -4.12 23.79
C LYS A 5 -13.22 -2.89 22.87
N THR A 6 -12.46 -1.88 23.27
CA THR A 6 -12.21 -0.68 22.47
C THR A 6 -11.40 -1.00 21.21
N ALA A 7 -10.32 -1.79 21.32
CA ALA A 7 -9.50 -2.19 20.16
C ALA A 7 -10.28 -3.03 19.15
N VAL A 8 -11.09 -3.99 19.63
CA VAL A 8 -11.97 -4.80 18.77
C VAL A 8 -12.94 -3.89 18.01
N ARG A 9 -13.59 -2.96 18.71
CA ARG A 9 -14.55 -2.05 18.09
C ARG A 9 -13.90 -1.12 17.08
N GLN A 10 -12.71 -0.62 17.35
CA GLN A 10 -11.95 0.18 16.38
C GLN A 10 -11.63 -0.65 15.12
N SER A 11 -11.21 -1.89 15.26
CA SER A 11 -10.95 -2.80 14.14
C SER A 11 -12.21 -3.05 13.29
N GLU A 12 -13.37 -3.25 13.89
CA GLU A 12 -14.66 -3.42 13.19
C GLU A 12 -15.03 -2.16 12.38
N ILE A 13 -14.86 -0.98 12.96
CA ILE A 13 -15.13 0.31 12.31
C ILE A 13 -14.21 0.50 11.10
N VAL A 14 -12.91 0.23 11.26
CA VAL A 14 -11.91 0.32 10.18
C VAL A 14 -12.20 -0.68 9.07
N GLN A 15 -12.56 -1.92 9.42
CA GLN A 15 -12.95 -2.92 8.43
C GLN A 15 -14.19 -2.51 7.65
N SER A 16 -15.20 -1.94 8.31
CA SER A 16 -16.38 -1.41 7.64
C SER A 16 -16.06 -0.24 6.69
N ALA A 17 -15.14 0.65 7.08
CA ALA A 17 -14.67 1.72 6.21
C ALA A 17 -13.92 1.17 4.97
N ARG A 18 -13.07 0.15 5.15
CA ARG A 18 -12.39 -0.57 4.06
C ARG A 18 -13.38 -1.15 3.06
N GLU A 19 -14.39 -1.87 3.53
CA GLU A 19 -15.41 -2.46 2.67
C GLU A 19 -16.23 -1.41 1.91
N LEU A 20 -16.48 -0.25 2.52
CA LEU A 20 -17.10 0.88 1.83
C LEU A 20 -16.22 1.40 0.70
N ILE A 21 -14.90 1.54 0.92
CA ILE A 21 -13.95 1.92 -0.15
C ILE A 21 -13.99 0.90 -1.28
N MET A 22 -13.86 -0.38 -0.97
CA MET A 22 -13.75 -1.46 -1.95
C MET A 22 -15.01 -1.63 -2.82
N HIS A 23 -16.19 -1.35 -2.27
CA HIS A 23 -17.47 -1.59 -2.96
C HIS A 23 -18.14 -0.33 -3.48
N ARG A 24 -17.88 0.83 -2.89
CA ARG A 24 -18.61 2.08 -3.16
C ARG A 24 -17.71 3.30 -3.34
N GLY A 25 -16.39 3.10 -3.28
CA GLY A 25 -15.38 4.16 -3.36
C GLY A 25 -15.25 4.97 -2.06
N VAL A 26 -14.18 5.78 -1.99
CA VAL A 26 -13.80 6.54 -0.79
C VAL A 26 -14.84 7.58 -0.36
N ASN A 27 -15.65 8.10 -1.28
CA ASN A 27 -16.73 9.04 -0.97
C ASN A 27 -17.85 8.41 -0.15
N ALA A 28 -18.03 7.09 -0.22
CA ALA A 28 -18.98 6.36 0.61
C ALA A 28 -18.53 6.23 2.07
N VAL A 29 -17.27 6.52 2.38
CA VAL A 29 -16.74 6.52 3.75
C VAL A 29 -17.22 7.79 4.47
N THR A 30 -18.37 7.70 5.10
CA THR A 30 -18.95 8.73 5.97
C THR A 30 -19.24 8.13 7.35
N ILE A 31 -19.26 8.96 8.39
CA ILE A 31 -19.59 8.49 9.75
C ILE A 31 -20.96 7.77 9.75
N ARG A 32 -21.94 8.34 9.04
CA ARG A 32 -23.29 7.76 8.89
C ARG A 32 -23.25 6.36 8.26
N ASN A 33 -22.55 6.19 7.13
CA ASN A 33 -22.49 4.90 6.42
C ASN A 33 -21.73 3.85 7.23
N ILE A 34 -20.64 4.25 7.92
CA ILE A 34 -19.89 3.38 8.81
C ILE A 34 -20.76 2.94 9.99
N ALA A 35 -21.49 3.87 10.63
CA ALA A 35 -22.38 3.58 11.73
C ALA A 35 -23.50 2.61 11.31
N ALA A 36 -24.14 2.88 10.16
CA ALA A 36 -25.18 2.01 9.61
C ALA A 36 -24.66 0.59 9.36
N LYS A 37 -23.46 0.47 8.75
CA LYS A 37 -22.84 -0.83 8.45
C LYS A 37 -22.50 -1.62 9.71
N ASN A 38 -22.11 -0.95 10.79
CA ASN A 38 -21.82 -1.56 12.09
C ASN A 38 -23.08 -1.74 12.98
N ARG A 39 -24.25 -1.29 12.53
CA ARG A 39 -25.51 -1.30 13.29
C ARG A 39 -25.39 -0.57 14.65
N ILE A 40 -24.71 0.58 14.63
CA ILE A 40 -24.53 1.45 15.80
C ILE A 40 -24.90 2.89 15.46
N THR A 41 -24.98 3.75 16.46
CA THR A 41 -25.22 5.19 16.25
C THR A 41 -23.95 5.91 15.84
N GLU A 42 -24.07 7.08 15.16
CA GLU A 42 -22.95 7.96 14.85
C GLU A 42 -22.20 8.38 16.12
N GLY A 43 -22.93 8.66 17.21
CA GLY A 43 -22.35 8.98 18.51
C GLY A 43 -21.48 7.84 19.08
N ALA A 44 -21.79 6.58 18.75
CA ALA A 44 -20.96 5.44 19.14
C ALA A 44 -19.64 5.41 18.34
N ILE A 45 -19.63 5.84 17.06
CA ILE A 45 -18.40 6.01 16.29
C ILE A 45 -17.51 7.09 16.94
N TYR A 46 -18.08 8.24 17.31
CA TYR A 46 -17.32 9.33 17.92
C TYR A 46 -16.70 9.00 19.28
N LYS A 47 -17.17 7.96 19.98
CA LYS A 47 -16.47 7.45 21.18
C LYS A 47 -15.12 6.80 20.86
N HIS A 48 -14.91 6.36 19.63
CA HIS A 48 -13.71 5.65 19.20
C HIS A 48 -12.83 6.46 18.26
N PHE A 49 -13.44 7.34 17.45
CA PHE A 49 -12.74 8.14 16.43
C PHE A 49 -13.24 9.57 16.45
N LYS A 50 -12.32 10.53 16.58
CA LYS A 50 -12.66 11.96 16.62
C LYS A 50 -13.19 12.51 15.29
N SER A 51 -12.89 11.83 14.17
CA SER A 51 -13.26 12.28 12.83
C SER A 51 -13.14 11.13 11.79
N LYS A 52 -13.74 11.33 10.60
CA LYS A 52 -13.49 10.47 9.42
C LYS A 52 -11.98 10.36 9.12
N ARG A 53 -11.24 11.47 9.23
CA ARG A 53 -9.78 11.48 9.00
C ARG A 53 -9.07 10.47 9.88
N ALA A 54 -9.39 10.39 11.17
CA ALA A 54 -8.78 9.42 12.09
C ALA A 54 -9.02 7.96 11.66
N ILE A 55 -10.17 7.65 11.06
CA ILE A 55 -10.46 6.33 10.50
C ILE A 55 -9.59 6.06 9.27
N LEU A 56 -9.46 7.05 8.37
CA LEU A 56 -8.63 6.93 7.17
C LEU A 56 -7.14 6.81 7.51
N GLN A 57 -6.66 7.51 8.54
CA GLN A 57 -5.29 7.36 9.05
C GLN A 57 -5.02 5.92 9.51
N LEU A 58 -5.94 5.35 10.29
CA LEU A 58 -5.79 3.97 10.74
C LEU A 58 -5.87 2.95 9.59
N LEU A 59 -6.63 3.23 8.54
CA LEU A 59 -6.62 2.43 7.31
C LEU A 59 -5.27 2.45 6.60
N ILE A 60 -4.63 3.63 6.51
CA ILE A 60 -3.30 3.78 5.92
C ILE A 60 -2.26 3.01 6.75
N GLU A 61 -2.29 3.15 8.07
CA GLU A 61 -1.39 2.43 9.00
C GLU A 61 -1.58 0.91 8.90
N ASP A 62 -2.83 0.44 8.85
CA ASP A 62 -3.14 -0.98 8.71
C ASP A 62 -2.70 -1.53 7.33
N PHE A 63 -2.90 -0.75 6.26
CA PHE A 63 -2.41 -1.09 4.93
C PHE A 63 -0.89 -1.28 4.94
N GLU A 64 -0.15 -0.27 5.43
CA GLU A 64 1.30 -0.33 5.52
C GLU A 64 1.78 -1.52 6.35
N LYS A 65 1.27 -1.66 7.57
CA LYS A 65 1.66 -2.73 8.48
C LYS A 65 1.49 -4.12 7.85
N ASN A 66 0.36 -4.36 7.21
CA ASN A 66 0.07 -5.67 6.62
C ASN A 66 0.88 -5.92 5.36
N LEU A 67 1.06 -4.89 4.49
CA LEU A 67 1.94 -5.00 3.33
C LEU A 67 3.39 -5.28 3.74
N MET A 68 3.93 -4.50 4.67
CA MET A 68 5.31 -4.70 5.14
C MET A 68 5.49 -6.06 5.80
N LYS A 69 4.52 -6.53 6.59
CA LYS A 69 4.55 -7.88 7.17
C LYS A 69 4.57 -8.96 6.08
N ALA A 70 3.75 -8.83 5.04
CA ALA A 70 3.74 -9.78 3.92
C ALA A 70 5.08 -9.79 3.17
N ILE A 71 5.66 -8.62 2.91
CA ILE A 71 6.98 -8.47 2.30
C ILE A 71 8.05 -9.16 3.17
N GLU A 72 8.16 -8.79 4.44
CA GLU A 72 9.20 -9.33 5.33
C GLU A 72 9.09 -10.85 5.48
N SER A 73 7.88 -11.39 5.60
CA SER A 73 7.69 -12.85 5.70
C SER A 73 8.11 -13.59 4.43
N THR A 74 8.09 -12.93 3.28
CA THR A 74 8.48 -13.54 2.00
C THR A 74 9.99 -13.55 1.78
N ILE A 75 10.70 -12.52 2.27
CA ILE A 75 12.13 -12.34 2.02
C ILE A 75 13.03 -12.71 3.21
N ILE A 76 12.47 -13.16 4.33
CA ILE A 76 13.19 -13.32 5.61
C ILE A 76 14.38 -14.29 5.54
N ASN A 77 14.29 -15.30 4.70
CA ASN A 77 15.32 -16.35 4.54
C ASN A 77 16.02 -16.28 3.17
N ASP A 78 15.96 -15.14 2.48
CA ASP A 78 16.52 -15.00 1.14
C ASP A 78 17.78 -14.14 1.18
N ASP A 79 18.88 -14.66 0.64
CA ASP A 79 20.15 -13.95 0.54
C ASP A 79 20.39 -13.34 -0.86
N ASP A 80 19.57 -13.70 -1.85
CA ASP A 80 19.63 -13.12 -3.20
C ASP A 80 18.84 -11.81 -3.27
N PRO A 81 19.51 -10.63 -3.33
CA PRO A 81 18.82 -9.37 -3.35
C PRO A 81 18.00 -9.12 -4.61
N VAL A 82 18.35 -9.76 -5.75
CA VAL A 82 17.56 -9.64 -6.98
C VAL A 82 16.26 -10.43 -6.84
N LYS A 83 16.33 -11.62 -6.28
CA LYS A 83 15.15 -12.43 -5.98
C LYS A 83 14.27 -11.74 -4.93
N MET A 84 14.85 -11.14 -3.87
CA MET A 84 14.10 -10.37 -2.89
C MET A 84 13.29 -9.23 -3.55
N LEU A 85 13.88 -8.47 -4.47
CA LEU A 85 13.16 -7.42 -5.21
C LEU A 85 12.01 -8.00 -6.05
N LYS A 86 12.23 -9.13 -6.71
CA LYS A 86 11.20 -9.83 -7.48
C LYS A 86 10.01 -10.21 -6.60
N ASP A 87 10.30 -10.79 -5.46
CA ASP A 87 9.29 -11.26 -4.51
C ASP A 87 8.52 -10.08 -3.88
N ILE A 88 9.21 -8.97 -3.58
CA ILE A 88 8.55 -7.73 -3.12
C ILE A 88 7.56 -7.20 -4.17
N MET A 89 7.97 -7.14 -5.43
CA MET A 89 7.07 -6.68 -6.51
C MET A 89 5.85 -7.59 -6.64
N HIS A 90 6.05 -8.91 -6.61
CA HIS A 90 4.98 -9.89 -6.68
C HIS A 90 3.98 -9.73 -5.51
N VAL A 91 4.49 -9.70 -4.28
CA VAL A 91 3.67 -9.52 -3.07
C VAL A 91 2.89 -8.20 -3.12
N HIS A 92 3.53 -7.10 -3.53
CA HIS A 92 2.88 -5.80 -3.56
C HIS A 92 1.77 -5.73 -4.63
N LEU A 93 2.00 -6.27 -5.83
CA LEU A 93 0.98 -6.35 -6.88
C LEU A 93 -0.22 -7.17 -6.42
N LYS A 94 0.03 -8.35 -5.82
CA LYS A 94 -1.02 -9.21 -5.28
C LYS A 94 -1.81 -8.51 -4.16
N TYR A 95 -1.11 -7.86 -3.24
CA TYR A 95 -1.74 -7.12 -2.15
C TYR A 95 -2.59 -5.94 -2.66
N THR A 96 -2.13 -5.24 -3.71
CA THR A 96 -2.89 -4.17 -4.38
C THR A 96 -4.19 -4.71 -4.98
N GLU A 97 -4.15 -5.89 -5.58
CA GLU A 97 -5.33 -6.57 -6.12
C GLU A 97 -6.31 -6.95 -5.02
N GLU A 98 -5.85 -7.64 -3.98
CA GLU A 98 -6.67 -8.07 -2.84
C GLU A 98 -7.36 -6.90 -2.12
N ARG A 99 -6.68 -5.75 -2.05
CA ARG A 99 -7.17 -4.52 -1.41
C ARG A 99 -7.88 -3.55 -2.37
N LYS A 100 -8.11 -3.96 -3.62
CA LYS A 100 -8.76 -3.13 -4.66
C LYS A 100 -8.20 -1.70 -4.71
N SER A 101 -6.88 -1.57 -4.70
CA SER A 101 -6.17 -0.27 -4.74
C SER A 101 -6.60 0.70 -3.61
N GLU A 102 -6.88 0.19 -2.40
CA GLU A 102 -7.36 0.95 -1.24
C GLU A 102 -6.52 2.21 -1.00
N LEU A 103 -5.18 2.08 -0.97
CA LEU A 103 -4.28 3.20 -0.71
C LEU A 103 -4.37 4.26 -1.81
N PHE A 104 -4.50 3.84 -3.08
CA PHE A 104 -4.68 4.78 -4.20
C PHE A 104 -5.97 5.59 -4.04
N ALA A 105 -7.09 4.96 -3.67
CA ALA A 105 -8.35 5.66 -3.46
C ALA A 105 -8.26 6.71 -2.33
N ILE A 106 -7.57 6.39 -1.24
CA ILE A 106 -7.34 7.32 -0.13
C ILE A 106 -6.41 8.46 -0.57
N THR A 107 -5.36 8.15 -1.36
CA THR A 107 -4.43 9.14 -1.91
C THR A 107 -5.16 10.14 -2.80
N ALA A 108 -5.95 9.67 -3.75
CA ALA A 108 -6.73 10.53 -4.64
C ALA A 108 -7.68 11.44 -3.85
N ALA A 109 -8.35 10.92 -2.83
CA ALA A 109 -9.21 11.71 -1.97
C ALA A 109 -8.43 12.75 -1.16
N SER A 110 -7.26 12.41 -0.63
CA SER A 110 -6.44 13.34 0.15
C SER A 110 -5.96 14.54 -0.66
N VAL A 111 -5.67 14.32 -1.95
CA VAL A 111 -5.31 15.39 -2.89
C VAL A 111 -6.53 16.22 -3.26
N HIS A 112 -7.65 15.57 -3.60
CA HIS A 112 -8.89 16.24 -4.00
C HIS A 112 -9.45 17.16 -2.91
N PHE A 113 -9.43 16.73 -1.65
CA PHE A 113 -9.95 17.50 -0.51
C PHE A 113 -8.88 18.34 0.20
N ASP A 114 -7.68 18.46 -0.35
CA ASP A 114 -6.54 19.20 0.24
C ASP A 114 -6.22 18.79 1.69
N ASP A 115 -6.37 17.50 2.02
CA ASP A 115 -6.08 17.01 3.37
C ASP A 115 -4.58 16.82 3.57
N LYS A 116 -3.93 17.85 4.10
CA LYS A 116 -2.47 17.88 4.33
C LYS A 116 -1.99 16.76 5.25
N VAL A 117 -2.79 16.40 6.26
CA VAL A 117 -2.42 15.35 7.21
C VAL A 117 -2.42 13.98 6.55
N LEU A 118 -3.47 13.63 5.80
CA LEU A 118 -3.51 12.37 5.08
C LEU A 118 -2.42 12.29 4.01
N ARG A 119 -2.15 13.40 3.28
CA ARG A 119 -1.05 13.44 2.29
C ARG A 119 0.30 13.17 2.95
N GLN A 120 0.58 13.78 4.10
CA GLN A 120 1.84 13.55 4.81
C GLN A 120 1.95 12.09 5.26
N ASN A 121 0.90 11.51 5.84
CA ASN A 121 0.91 10.11 6.25
C ASN A 121 1.20 9.16 5.06
N ILE A 122 0.60 9.44 3.89
CA ILE A 122 0.84 8.64 2.68
C ILE A 122 2.27 8.80 2.20
N LEU A 123 2.81 10.01 2.18
CA LEU A 123 4.20 10.27 1.83
C LEU A 123 5.16 9.50 2.75
N ASP A 124 4.90 9.50 4.05
CA ASP A 124 5.72 8.79 5.03
C ASP A 124 5.71 7.26 4.78
N VAL A 125 4.55 6.69 4.44
CA VAL A 125 4.42 5.28 4.04
C VAL A 125 5.24 4.98 2.80
N ILE A 126 5.15 5.83 1.76
CA ILE A 126 5.91 5.68 0.51
C ILE A 126 7.42 5.73 0.78
N GLU A 127 7.87 6.68 1.61
CA GLU A 127 9.30 6.81 1.93
C GLU A 127 9.82 5.61 2.74
N ARG A 128 9.05 5.08 3.69
CA ARG A 128 9.43 3.85 4.42
C ARG A 128 9.53 2.64 3.50
N TYR A 129 8.56 2.47 2.60
CA TYR A 129 8.60 1.41 1.60
C TYR A 129 9.82 1.54 0.67
N LYS A 130 10.06 2.73 0.10
CA LYS A 130 11.23 3.00 -0.74
C LYS A 130 12.54 2.76 0.01
N SER A 131 12.62 3.17 1.26
CA SER A 131 13.80 2.94 2.11
C SER A 131 14.11 1.44 2.24
N ARG A 132 13.09 0.59 2.38
CA ARG A 132 13.27 -0.87 2.40
C ARG A 132 13.82 -1.41 1.08
N VAL A 133 13.25 -0.96 -0.05
CA VAL A 133 13.72 -1.32 -1.40
C VAL A 133 15.15 -0.84 -1.63
N LYS A 134 15.50 0.38 -1.21
CA LYS A 134 16.86 0.94 -1.33
C LYS A 134 17.91 0.08 -0.61
N VAL A 135 17.60 -0.44 0.58
CA VAL A 135 18.52 -1.33 1.32
C VAL A 135 18.86 -2.56 0.48
N ILE A 136 17.87 -3.16 -0.17
CA ILE A 136 18.05 -4.36 -1.00
C ILE A 136 18.78 -4.01 -2.30
N LEU A 137 18.44 -2.89 -2.95
CA LEU A 137 19.15 -2.40 -4.13
C LEU A 137 20.63 -2.15 -3.86
N ARG A 138 20.99 -1.55 -2.70
CA ARG A 138 22.38 -1.38 -2.29
C ARG A 138 23.10 -2.70 -2.07
N LYS A 139 22.44 -3.70 -1.50
CA LYS A 139 23.01 -5.06 -1.40
C LYS A 139 23.31 -5.63 -2.78
N ALA A 140 22.36 -5.51 -3.73
CA ALA A 140 22.57 -5.96 -5.11
C ALA A 140 23.71 -5.21 -5.83
N GLN A 141 23.82 -3.90 -5.60
CA GLN A 141 24.89 -3.07 -6.17
C GLN A 141 26.26 -3.45 -5.61
N ASN A 142 26.38 -3.62 -4.29
CA ASN A 142 27.61 -4.04 -3.62
C ASN A 142 28.06 -5.45 -4.03
N ALA A 143 27.09 -6.35 -4.28
CA ALA A 143 27.35 -7.69 -4.83
C ALA A 143 27.64 -7.71 -6.34
N ASN A 144 27.69 -6.53 -7.00
CA ASN A 144 27.89 -6.39 -8.45
C ASN A 144 26.83 -7.09 -9.33
N LEU A 145 25.63 -7.34 -8.80
CA LEU A 145 24.52 -7.94 -9.54
C LEU A 145 23.76 -6.94 -10.40
N ILE A 146 23.82 -5.64 -10.04
CA ILE A 146 23.26 -4.53 -10.81
C ILE A 146 24.36 -3.50 -11.14
N ARG A 147 24.06 -2.57 -12.05
CA ARG A 147 25.00 -1.53 -12.49
C ARG A 147 25.43 -0.64 -11.32
N SER A 148 26.74 -0.38 -11.19
CA SER A 148 27.31 0.44 -10.12
C SER A 148 27.00 1.94 -10.23
N ASN A 149 26.69 2.42 -11.44
CA ASN A 149 26.38 3.82 -11.73
C ASN A 149 24.89 4.18 -11.59
N LEU A 150 24.07 3.28 -11.04
CA LEU A 150 22.64 3.57 -10.84
C LEU A 150 22.44 4.51 -9.66
N ASP A 151 21.60 5.52 -9.85
CA ASP A 151 21.03 6.28 -8.74
C ASP A 151 19.95 5.44 -8.04
N ILE A 152 20.29 4.96 -6.86
CA ILE A 152 19.41 4.06 -6.09
C ILE A 152 18.07 4.72 -5.69
N ASP A 153 18.05 6.04 -5.51
CA ASP A 153 16.82 6.77 -5.23
C ASP A 153 15.87 6.73 -6.42
N SER A 154 16.34 7.02 -7.62
CA SER A 154 15.57 6.92 -8.86
C SER A 154 15.12 5.49 -9.17
N VAL A 155 15.98 4.50 -8.95
CA VAL A 155 15.62 3.08 -9.14
C VAL A 155 14.50 2.67 -8.18
N SER A 156 14.59 3.07 -6.90
CA SER A 156 13.55 2.76 -5.91
C SER A 156 12.21 3.45 -6.23
N LEU A 157 12.26 4.68 -6.74
CA LEU A 157 11.08 5.41 -7.21
C LEU A 157 10.46 4.73 -8.44
N THR A 158 11.27 4.30 -9.40
CA THR A 158 10.81 3.55 -10.58
C THR A 158 10.15 2.24 -10.17
N PHE A 159 10.77 1.48 -9.26
CA PHE A 159 10.21 0.24 -8.73
C PHE A 159 8.82 0.46 -8.12
N PHE A 160 8.68 1.45 -7.25
CA PHE A 160 7.40 1.84 -6.66
C PHE A 160 6.39 2.30 -7.72
N GLY A 161 6.83 3.11 -8.68
CA GLY A 161 6.01 3.65 -9.77
C GLY A 161 5.38 2.57 -10.64
N LEU A 162 6.09 1.47 -10.92
CA LEU A 162 5.57 0.34 -11.69
C LEU A 162 4.37 -0.32 -10.98
N VAL A 163 4.41 -0.45 -9.66
CA VAL A 163 3.27 -0.95 -8.89
C VAL A 163 2.13 0.06 -8.87
N GLN A 164 2.44 1.35 -8.67
CA GLN A 164 1.41 2.37 -8.58
C GLN A 164 0.62 2.57 -9.88
N ILE A 165 1.29 2.51 -11.05
CA ILE A 165 0.57 2.62 -12.33
C ILE A 165 -0.40 1.45 -12.55
N THR A 166 -0.05 0.24 -12.10
CA THR A 166 -0.97 -0.89 -12.17
C THR A 166 -2.15 -0.76 -11.21
N ALA A 167 -1.93 -0.17 -10.02
CA ALA A 167 -3.00 0.14 -9.07
C ALA A 167 -3.99 1.15 -9.64
N ILE A 168 -3.48 2.19 -10.31
CA ILE A 168 -4.30 3.20 -11.00
C ILE A 168 -5.11 2.54 -12.13
N GLN A 169 -4.46 1.76 -12.99
CA GLN A 169 -5.13 1.06 -14.08
C GLN A 169 -6.22 0.12 -13.55
N TYR A 170 -5.94 -0.62 -12.49
CA TYR A 170 -6.90 -1.53 -11.86
C TYR A 170 -8.15 -0.80 -11.38
N ALA A 171 -7.98 0.35 -10.72
CA ALA A 171 -9.09 1.18 -10.29
C ALA A 171 -9.88 1.77 -11.47
N LEU A 172 -9.18 2.30 -12.51
CA LEU A 172 -9.81 2.90 -13.69
C LEU A 172 -10.57 1.89 -14.58
N THR A 173 -10.16 0.62 -14.53
CA THR A 173 -10.84 -0.47 -15.26
C THR A 173 -11.94 -1.15 -14.44
N ASN A 174 -12.43 -0.51 -13.39
CA ASN A 174 -13.40 -1.09 -12.46
C ASN A 174 -12.96 -2.48 -11.95
N TYR A 175 -11.67 -2.63 -11.66
CA TYR A 175 -11.06 -3.84 -11.11
C TYR A 175 -11.13 -5.07 -12.04
N THR A 176 -11.13 -4.87 -13.36
CA THR A 176 -11.16 -5.98 -14.35
C THR A 176 -9.76 -6.39 -14.80
N VAL A 177 -8.78 -5.48 -14.77
CA VAL A 177 -7.41 -5.75 -15.19
C VAL A 177 -6.52 -5.93 -13.96
N ALA A 178 -6.42 -7.15 -13.47
CA ALA A 178 -5.68 -7.48 -12.24
C ALA A 178 -4.19 -7.13 -12.34
N PRO A 179 -3.61 -6.40 -11.36
CA PRO A 179 -2.21 -5.97 -11.33
C PRO A 179 -1.22 -7.12 -11.52
N ILE A 180 -1.50 -8.28 -10.90
CA ILE A 180 -0.59 -9.44 -10.94
C ILE A 180 -0.38 -9.98 -12.36
N THR A 181 -1.31 -9.76 -13.27
CA THR A 181 -1.19 -10.23 -14.68
C THR A 181 -0.02 -9.56 -15.41
N LYS A 182 0.43 -8.41 -14.95
CA LYS A 182 1.56 -7.65 -15.53
C LYS A 182 2.91 -7.98 -14.88
N PHE A 183 2.92 -8.80 -13.84
CA PHE A 183 4.11 -9.04 -13.01
C PHE A 183 5.34 -9.44 -13.83
N ASN A 184 5.25 -10.50 -14.65
CA ASN A 184 6.41 -11.01 -15.39
C ASN A 184 6.99 -9.98 -16.36
N ALA A 185 6.13 -9.28 -17.11
CA ALA A 185 6.56 -8.26 -18.05
C ALA A 185 7.19 -7.04 -17.35
N LEU A 186 6.58 -6.56 -16.26
CA LEU A 186 7.13 -5.46 -15.48
C LEU A 186 8.44 -5.81 -14.80
N TRP A 187 8.54 -7.03 -14.26
CA TRP A 187 9.77 -7.52 -13.67
C TRP A 187 10.90 -7.62 -14.70
N ASP A 188 10.63 -8.18 -15.87
CA ASP A 188 11.61 -8.30 -16.94
C ASP A 188 12.14 -6.94 -17.41
N ILE A 189 11.25 -5.97 -17.65
CA ILE A 189 11.61 -4.60 -18.01
C ILE A 189 12.45 -3.95 -16.90
N PHE A 190 12.03 -4.07 -15.65
CA PHE A 190 12.75 -3.50 -14.52
C PHE A 190 14.14 -4.13 -14.38
N LEU A 191 14.23 -5.47 -14.38
CA LEU A 191 15.48 -6.19 -14.22
C LEU A 191 16.49 -5.84 -15.33
N ASN A 192 16.06 -5.89 -16.59
CA ASN A 192 16.92 -5.56 -17.73
C ASN A 192 17.39 -4.09 -17.71
N GLY A 193 16.59 -3.20 -17.11
CA GLY A 193 16.94 -1.81 -16.90
C GLY A 193 18.04 -1.58 -15.84
N ILE A 194 18.26 -2.52 -14.92
CA ILE A 194 19.20 -2.35 -13.81
C ILE A 194 20.40 -3.28 -13.82
N VAL A 195 20.32 -4.45 -14.46
CA VAL A 195 21.47 -5.38 -14.57
C VAL A 195 22.56 -4.84 -15.46
N LYS A 196 23.79 -5.36 -15.29
CA LYS A 196 24.89 -5.04 -16.20
C LYS A 196 24.60 -5.61 -17.58
N SER A 197 24.79 -4.80 -18.62
CA SER A 197 24.87 -5.34 -19.99
C SER A 197 26.01 -6.34 -20.05
N ARG A 198 25.76 -7.51 -20.62
CA ARG A 198 26.79 -8.52 -20.91
C ARG A 198 27.75 -8.00 -21.98
#